data_cbbf04d329bfe4f0eaa60574e18f6a0f
#
_entry.id   cbbf04d329bfe4f0eaa60574e18f6a0f
#
_cell.length_a   1.000
_cell.length_b   1.000
_cell.length_c   1.000
_cell.angle_alpha   90.00
_cell.angle_beta   90.00
_cell.angle_gamma   90.00
#
_symmetry.space_group_name_H-M   'P 1'
#
loop_
_entity.id
_entity.type
_entity.pdbx_description
1 polymer ?
#
loop_
_entity_poly.entity_id
_entity_poly.type
_entity_poly.pdbx_seq_one_letter_code
_entity_poly.pdbx_strand_id
1 'polypeptide(L)'
;MKIHDLVRWVSIIIPTMNSSKTIGKCLESIKAQTYRNIEIFVIDRFSSDNTAEIASRFDASIYLFAGERAAAKNFGISKSKGEFLLFIDSDMILYPTVVEECVAICSDNNRIAGVIIPERSTGSGFWITVRDFERSLYAGSKIESARFFRRKFAVQVGGFDKDIVFYEESTLPQKIENIGMSVNARVTSFIFHNEDEFNLRKWLSKKRYYSISAKSYSNEYGKYAKAQTSVSYRIKIFVVNGNWRNLIRHPILTTGVFILKALEFFASRL
;
A
#
# COMPACT_ATOMS: atom_id res chain seq x y z
N MET A 1 30.78 16.44 -16.57
CA MET A 1 30.47 15.94 -15.20
C MET A 1 29.13 15.26 -15.28
N LYS A 2 29.08 13.94 -15.29
CA LYS A 2 27.85 13.17 -15.41
C LYS A 2 27.05 13.33 -14.10
N ILE A 3 25.79 13.78 -14.21
CA ILE A 3 24.84 14.02 -13.09
C ILE A 3 24.47 12.70 -12.34
N HIS A 4 25.26 11.65 -12.50
CA HIS A 4 24.91 10.29 -12.05
C HIS A 4 25.38 9.89 -10.64
N ASP A 5 26.07 10.76 -9.88
CA ASP A 5 26.69 10.34 -8.61
C ASP A 5 26.11 10.97 -7.32
N LEU A 6 24.91 11.54 -7.38
CA LEU A 6 24.21 11.89 -6.14
C LEU A 6 23.58 10.62 -5.54
N VAL A 7 24.16 10.17 -4.45
CA VAL A 7 23.61 9.06 -3.64
C VAL A 7 22.18 9.43 -3.24
N ARG A 8 21.19 8.74 -3.82
CA ARG A 8 19.77 8.99 -3.56
C ARG A 8 19.32 8.09 -2.43
N TRP A 9 18.80 8.67 -1.36
CA TRP A 9 18.28 7.91 -0.23
C TRP A 9 16.80 7.67 -0.37
N VAL A 10 16.35 6.48 0.07
CA VAL A 10 14.95 6.10 0.18
C VAL A 10 14.61 5.97 1.65
N SER A 11 13.63 6.75 2.12
CA SER A 11 13.08 6.64 3.46
C SER A 11 11.88 5.70 3.44
N ILE A 12 12.00 4.54 4.08
CA ILE A 12 10.90 3.58 4.22
C ILE A 12 10.16 3.86 5.52
N ILE A 13 8.87 4.13 5.44
CA ILE A 13 8.01 4.51 6.56
C ILE A 13 7.01 3.39 6.81
N ILE A 14 7.00 2.87 8.04
CA ILE A 14 6.22 1.71 8.46
C ILE A 14 5.36 2.08 9.67
N PRO A 15 4.10 2.51 9.47
CA PRO A 15 3.16 2.62 10.57
C PRO A 15 2.87 1.23 11.14
N THR A 16 2.92 1.11 12.47
CA THR A 16 2.73 -0.19 13.12
C THR A 16 1.97 -0.10 14.43
N MET A 17 1.26 -1.17 14.77
CA MET A 17 0.59 -1.36 16.06
C MET A 17 0.39 -2.85 16.30
N ASN A 18 0.96 -3.39 17.37
CA ASN A 18 0.86 -4.79 17.77
C ASN A 18 1.15 -5.76 16.60
N SER A 19 2.33 -5.60 16.00
CA SER A 19 2.74 -6.30 14.78
C SER A 19 3.92 -7.25 14.99
N SER A 20 4.15 -7.72 16.22
CA SER A 20 5.29 -8.58 16.57
C SER A 20 5.40 -9.85 15.71
N LYS A 21 4.28 -10.35 15.18
CA LYS A 21 4.25 -11.55 14.34
C LYS A 21 4.69 -11.32 12.89
N THR A 22 4.65 -10.09 12.42
CA THR A 22 4.84 -9.78 10.98
C THR A 22 6.00 -8.84 10.71
N ILE A 23 6.28 -7.89 11.61
CA ILE A 23 7.26 -6.84 11.41
C ILE A 23 8.68 -7.37 11.17
N GLY A 24 9.06 -8.50 11.75
CA GLY A 24 10.36 -9.13 11.53
C GLY A 24 10.57 -9.48 10.05
N LYS A 25 9.65 -10.23 9.44
CA LYS A 25 9.68 -10.59 8.01
C LYS A 25 9.65 -9.35 7.11
N CYS A 26 8.90 -8.32 7.48
CA CYS A 26 8.87 -7.04 6.77
C CYS A 26 10.27 -6.40 6.73
N LEU A 27 10.91 -6.23 7.89
CA LEU A 27 12.22 -5.62 8.02
C LEU A 27 13.34 -6.46 7.39
N GLU A 28 13.29 -7.78 7.49
CA GLU A 28 14.19 -8.71 6.78
C GLU A 28 14.13 -8.47 5.26
N SER A 29 12.92 -8.31 4.69
CA SER A 29 12.75 -8.07 3.26
C SER A 29 13.30 -6.70 2.81
N ILE A 30 13.30 -5.70 3.70
CA ILE A 30 13.92 -4.41 3.45
C ILE A 30 15.45 -4.52 3.46
N LYS A 31 16.02 -5.24 4.43
CA LYS A 31 17.46 -5.49 4.48
C LYS A 31 17.96 -6.33 3.30
N ALA A 32 17.10 -7.15 2.71
CA ALA A 32 17.38 -7.97 1.52
C ALA A 32 17.28 -7.21 0.19
N GLN A 33 16.90 -5.91 0.18
CA GLN A 33 16.81 -5.15 -1.05
C GLN A 33 18.16 -5.03 -1.75
N THR A 34 18.16 -5.06 -3.08
CA THR A 34 19.36 -4.81 -3.92
C THR A 34 19.83 -3.37 -3.80
N TYR A 35 18.92 -2.42 -3.63
CA TYR A 35 19.22 -1.01 -3.37
C TYR A 35 19.63 -0.81 -1.91
N ARG A 36 20.80 -0.20 -1.65
CA ARG A 36 21.40 -0.13 -0.30
C ARG A 36 21.19 1.18 0.45
N ASN A 37 20.91 2.29 -0.26
CA ASN A 37 20.76 3.60 0.38
C ASN A 37 19.34 3.76 0.95
N ILE A 38 19.07 3.07 2.04
CA ILE A 38 17.77 2.99 2.70
C ILE A 38 17.90 3.42 4.16
N GLU A 39 17.01 4.30 4.60
CA GLU A 39 16.74 4.57 6.02
C GLU A 39 15.34 4.06 6.38
N ILE A 40 15.18 3.50 7.57
CA ILE A 40 13.95 2.83 8.01
C ILE A 40 13.35 3.58 9.19
N PHE A 41 12.08 3.96 9.07
CA PHE A 41 11.30 4.60 10.13
C PHE A 41 10.11 3.72 10.52
N VAL A 42 10.12 3.23 11.75
CA VAL A 42 8.99 2.52 12.35
C VAL A 42 8.22 3.52 13.20
N ILE A 43 6.98 3.80 12.82
CA ILE A 43 6.11 4.73 13.55
C ILE A 43 5.11 3.89 14.35
N ASP A 44 5.46 3.66 15.59
CA ASP A 44 4.74 2.74 16.46
C ASP A 44 3.64 3.43 17.26
N ARG A 45 2.42 2.91 17.13
CA ARG A 45 1.25 3.40 17.86
C ARG A 45 1.14 2.76 19.25
N PHE A 46 2.19 2.91 20.07
CA PHE A 46 2.25 2.38 21.43
C PHE A 46 1.90 0.89 21.51
N SER A 47 2.60 0.06 20.72
CA SER A 47 2.44 -1.40 20.77
C SER A 47 2.68 -1.93 22.18
N SER A 48 1.83 -2.85 22.60
CA SER A 48 1.93 -3.54 23.89
C SER A 48 2.62 -4.91 23.79
N ASP A 49 2.96 -5.33 22.57
CA ASP A 49 3.72 -6.55 22.27
C ASP A 49 5.18 -6.26 21.94
N ASN A 50 5.94 -7.25 21.52
CA ASN A 50 7.37 -7.12 21.23
C ASN A 50 7.70 -6.41 19.89
N THR A 51 6.73 -5.65 19.30
CA THR A 51 6.92 -4.98 18.01
C THR A 51 8.15 -4.08 17.98
N ALA A 52 8.29 -3.19 18.96
CA ALA A 52 9.40 -2.23 19.04
C ALA A 52 10.74 -2.93 19.29
N GLU A 53 10.75 -3.96 20.16
CA GLU A 53 11.94 -4.76 20.42
C GLU A 53 12.44 -5.47 19.16
N ILE A 54 11.54 -6.10 18.39
CA ILE A 54 11.89 -6.73 17.11
C ILE A 54 12.44 -5.70 16.13
N ALA A 55 11.78 -4.55 16.00
CA ALA A 55 12.19 -3.51 15.06
C ALA A 55 13.60 -2.95 15.39
N SER A 56 13.96 -2.84 16.67
CA SER A 56 15.27 -2.32 17.09
C SER A 56 16.46 -3.17 16.60
N ARG A 57 16.23 -4.43 16.27
CA ARG A 57 17.27 -5.35 15.76
C ARG A 57 17.66 -5.10 14.30
N PHE A 58 16.95 -4.19 13.59
CA PHE A 58 17.11 -3.93 12.15
C PHE A 58 17.62 -2.53 11.81
N ASP A 59 18.31 -1.85 12.74
CA ASP A 59 18.78 -0.45 12.57
C ASP A 59 17.64 0.51 12.15
N ALA A 60 16.41 0.25 12.59
CA ALA A 60 15.27 1.10 12.34
C ALA A 60 15.18 2.22 13.37
N SER A 61 14.89 3.45 12.91
CA SER A 61 14.53 4.55 13.80
C SER A 61 13.09 4.38 14.27
N ILE A 62 12.89 4.13 15.56
CA ILE A 62 11.57 3.87 16.14
C ILE A 62 11.03 5.14 16.79
N TYR A 63 9.80 5.53 16.44
CA TYR A 63 9.12 6.68 17.01
C TYR A 63 7.74 6.26 17.55
N LEU A 64 7.47 6.59 18.80
CA LEU A 64 6.13 6.42 19.39
C LEU A 64 5.23 7.58 18.94
N PHE A 65 4.08 7.27 18.37
CA PHE A 65 3.16 8.27 17.83
C PHE A 65 1.69 7.83 17.96
N ALA A 66 0.86 8.64 18.64
CA ALA A 66 -0.54 8.33 18.96
C ALA A 66 -1.54 8.58 17.83
N GLY A 67 -1.10 8.83 16.59
CA GLY A 67 -1.98 9.17 15.47
C GLY A 67 -2.51 7.96 14.70
N GLU A 68 -3.55 8.17 13.91
CA GLU A 68 -4.04 7.23 12.91
C GLU A 68 -3.02 7.04 11.76
N ARG A 69 -3.23 6.05 10.90
CA ARG A 69 -2.28 5.61 9.88
C ARG A 69 -1.79 6.76 8.97
N ALA A 70 -2.68 7.60 8.46
CA ALA A 70 -2.32 8.75 7.63
C ALA A 70 -1.44 9.75 8.40
N ALA A 71 -1.80 10.06 9.65
CA ALA A 71 -1.02 10.97 10.50
C ALA A 71 0.35 10.37 10.85
N ALA A 72 0.44 9.05 11.08
CA ALA A 72 1.70 8.35 11.31
C ALA A 72 2.61 8.39 10.06
N LYS A 73 2.05 8.20 8.86
CA LYS A 73 2.78 8.37 7.59
C LYS A 73 3.31 9.79 7.44
N ASN A 74 2.49 10.81 7.73
CA ASN A 74 2.90 12.21 7.67
C ASN A 74 4.00 12.55 8.70
N PHE A 75 3.90 12.00 9.90
CA PHE A 75 4.97 12.11 10.89
C PHE A 75 6.27 11.50 10.36
N GLY A 76 6.22 10.33 9.74
CA GLY A 76 7.36 9.71 9.08
C GLY A 76 7.95 10.60 7.97
N ILE A 77 7.11 11.24 7.13
CA ILE A 77 7.57 12.24 6.13
C ILE A 77 8.37 13.36 6.79
N SER A 78 7.93 13.87 7.94
CA SER A 78 8.61 14.96 8.65
C SER A 78 9.98 14.57 9.21
N LYS A 79 10.18 13.29 9.51
CA LYS A 79 11.46 12.75 10.02
C LYS A 79 12.40 12.30 8.91
N SER A 80 11.88 12.00 7.73
CA SER A 80 12.63 11.47 6.59
C SER A 80 13.54 12.52 5.97
N LYS A 81 14.70 12.08 5.45
CA LYS A 81 15.68 12.90 4.73
C LYS A 81 15.91 12.42 3.30
N GLY A 82 15.44 11.22 2.96
CA GLY A 82 15.60 10.64 1.64
C GLY A 82 14.96 11.48 0.52
N GLU A 83 15.50 11.39 -0.69
CA GLU A 83 14.90 11.97 -1.90
C GLU A 83 13.55 11.30 -2.22
N PHE A 84 13.46 10.02 -1.86
CA PHE A 84 12.27 9.20 -2.07
C PHE A 84 11.68 8.68 -0.77
N LEU A 85 10.39 8.43 -0.80
CA LEU A 85 9.60 7.84 0.29
C LEU A 85 8.99 6.53 -0.21
N LEU A 86 9.04 5.50 0.62
CA LEU A 86 8.29 4.26 0.41
C LEU A 86 7.42 4.00 1.65
N PHE A 87 6.12 3.83 1.44
CA PHE A 87 5.17 3.51 2.50
C PHE A 87 4.76 2.04 2.39
N ILE A 88 5.00 1.29 3.46
CA ILE A 88 4.60 -0.12 3.55
C ILE A 88 3.94 -0.38 4.91
N ASP A 89 3.06 -1.36 4.95
CA ASP A 89 2.46 -1.83 6.19
C ASP A 89 3.36 -2.93 6.82
N SER A 90 3.29 -3.11 8.13
CA SER A 90 4.16 -4.04 8.89
C SER A 90 3.94 -5.53 8.58
N ASP A 91 2.91 -5.86 7.80
CA ASP A 91 2.61 -7.20 7.29
C ASP A 91 3.00 -7.40 5.82
N MET A 92 3.76 -6.46 5.25
CA MET A 92 4.23 -6.51 3.87
C MET A 92 5.66 -7.02 3.75
N ILE A 93 5.91 -7.82 2.73
CA ILE A 93 7.21 -8.39 2.37
C ILE A 93 7.56 -7.93 0.95
N LEU A 94 8.68 -7.23 0.78
CA LEU A 94 9.11 -6.70 -0.50
C LEU A 94 9.89 -7.76 -1.31
N TYR A 95 9.62 -7.83 -2.61
CA TYR A 95 10.53 -8.54 -3.51
C TYR A 95 11.88 -7.81 -3.58
N PRO A 96 13.02 -8.51 -3.72
CA PRO A 96 14.36 -7.90 -3.53
C PRO A 96 14.70 -6.70 -4.43
N THR A 97 14.07 -6.55 -5.60
CA THR A 97 14.37 -5.47 -6.57
C THR A 97 13.40 -4.29 -6.53
N VAL A 98 12.39 -4.31 -5.64
CA VAL A 98 11.31 -3.30 -5.61
C VAL A 98 11.85 -1.89 -5.48
N VAL A 99 12.77 -1.64 -4.55
CA VAL A 99 13.28 -0.29 -4.31
C VAL A 99 14.13 0.19 -5.47
N GLU A 100 14.99 -0.68 -6.02
CA GLU A 100 15.82 -0.37 -7.17
C GLU A 100 15.00 0.00 -8.40
N GLU A 101 13.96 -0.79 -8.74
CA GLU A 101 13.07 -0.49 -9.86
C GLU A 101 12.32 0.84 -9.67
N CYS A 102 11.84 1.12 -8.46
CA CYS A 102 11.17 2.39 -8.16
C CYS A 102 12.11 3.59 -8.34
N VAL A 103 13.34 3.49 -7.84
CA VAL A 103 14.35 4.54 -7.99
C VAL A 103 14.72 4.74 -9.44
N ALA A 104 14.93 3.67 -10.22
CA ALA A 104 15.24 3.74 -11.64
C ALA A 104 14.14 4.48 -12.42
N ILE A 105 12.87 4.07 -12.27
CA ILE A 105 11.72 4.70 -12.93
C ILE A 105 11.66 6.21 -12.63
N CYS A 106 11.78 6.57 -11.35
CA CYS A 106 11.77 7.98 -11.00
C CYS A 106 12.99 8.73 -11.53
N SER A 107 14.16 8.09 -11.60
CA SER A 107 15.40 8.71 -12.09
C SER A 107 15.33 9.04 -13.57
N ASP A 108 14.70 8.17 -14.36
CA ASP A 108 14.60 8.33 -15.82
C ASP A 108 13.63 9.45 -16.24
N ASN A 109 12.62 9.74 -15.40
CA ASN A 109 11.62 10.74 -15.75
C ASN A 109 11.21 11.60 -14.54
N ASN A 110 11.59 12.88 -14.59
CA ASN A 110 11.29 13.84 -13.52
C ASN A 110 9.80 14.18 -13.36
N ARG A 111 8.96 13.85 -14.33
CA ARG A 111 7.49 13.99 -14.22
C ARG A 111 6.85 12.87 -13.43
N ILE A 112 7.55 11.76 -13.20
CA ILE A 112 7.08 10.68 -12.36
C ILE A 112 7.36 11.04 -10.89
N ALA A 113 6.29 11.25 -10.15
CA ALA A 113 6.32 11.62 -8.73
C ALA A 113 5.88 10.49 -7.81
N GLY A 114 5.24 9.46 -8.36
CA GLY A 114 4.86 8.26 -7.62
C GLY A 114 4.87 7.00 -8.48
N VAL A 115 5.08 5.86 -7.84
CA VAL A 115 5.18 4.54 -8.48
C VAL A 115 4.28 3.56 -7.76
N ILE A 116 3.46 2.84 -8.53
CA ILE A 116 2.63 1.74 -8.08
C ILE A 116 3.49 0.48 -7.98
N ILE A 117 3.42 -0.18 -6.86
CA ILE A 117 4.04 -1.47 -6.64
C ILE A 117 2.90 -2.50 -6.56
N PRO A 118 2.84 -3.47 -7.49
CA PRO A 118 1.82 -4.51 -7.48
C PRO A 118 1.80 -5.27 -6.16
N GLU A 119 0.61 -5.65 -5.71
CA GLU A 119 0.44 -6.39 -4.46
C GLU A 119 -0.05 -7.81 -4.74
N ARG A 120 0.49 -8.76 -4.00
CA ARG A 120 0.10 -10.15 -3.97
C ARG A 120 -0.24 -10.55 -2.53
N SER A 121 -1.02 -11.60 -2.33
CA SER A 121 -1.25 -12.17 -1.01
C SER A 121 -0.43 -13.46 -0.85
N THR A 122 0.16 -13.66 0.34
CA THR A 122 0.87 -14.89 0.69
C THR A 122 0.37 -15.42 2.02
N GLY A 123 0.40 -16.75 2.18
CA GLY A 123 -0.09 -17.48 3.33
C GLY A 123 -0.79 -18.77 2.91
N SER A 124 -1.41 -19.47 3.88
CA SER A 124 -2.07 -20.75 3.65
C SER A 124 -3.60 -20.63 3.74
N GLY A 125 -4.30 -21.37 2.87
CA GLY A 125 -5.75 -21.50 2.90
C GLY A 125 -6.49 -20.89 1.71
N PHE A 126 -7.70 -21.40 1.48
CA PHE A 126 -8.53 -21.07 0.32
C PHE A 126 -8.77 -19.57 0.16
N TRP A 127 -9.15 -18.90 1.24
CA TRP A 127 -9.48 -17.47 1.17
C TRP A 127 -8.27 -16.57 0.83
N ILE A 128 -7.07 -16.98 1.20
CA ILE A 128 -5.84 -16.25 0.83
C ILE A 128 -5.59 -16.38 -0.66
N THR A 129 -5.75 -17.60 -1.23
CA THR A 129 -5.65 -17.81 -2.68
C THR A 129 -6.72 -17.03 -3.44
N VAL A 130 -7.95 -16.96 -2.92
CA VAL A 130 -9.03 -16.12 -3.49
C VAL A 130 -8.64 -14.65 -3.47
N ARG A 131 -8.05 -14.15 -2.40
CA ARG A 131 -7.62 -12.75 -2.29
C ARG A 131 -6.44 -12.44 -3.21
N ASP A 132 -5.48 -13.34 -3.34
CA ASP A 132 -4.38 -13.19 -4.29
C ASP A 132 -4.90 -13.14 -5.73
N PHE A 133 -5.82 -14.03 -6.07
CA PHE A 133 -6.49 -14.02 -7.36
C PHE A 133 -7.26 -12.71 -7.59
N GLU A 134 -8.00 -12.23 -6.61
CA GLU A 134 -8.68 -10.92 -6.69
C GLU A 134 -7.70 -9.77 -6.93
N ARG A 135 -6.57 -9.71 -6.21
CA ARG A 135 -5.53 -8.70 -6.41
C ARG A 135 -5.00 -8.70 -7.84
N SER A 136 -4.78 -9.89 -8.40
CA SER A 136 -4.33 -10.03 -9.78
C SER A 136 -5.31 -9.44 -10.81
N LEU A 137 -6.61 -9.48 -10.53
CA LEU A 137 -7.64 -8.88 -11.40
C LEU A 137 -7.64 -7.34 -11.35
N TYR A 138 -7.15 -6.74 -10.27
CA TYR A 138 -7.05 -5.27 -10.13
C TYR A 138 -5.79 -4.69 -10.76
N ALA A 139 -4.87 -5.53 -11.24
CA ALA A 139 -3.62 -5.10 -11.83
C ALA A 139 -3.83 -4.08 -12.96
N GLY A 140 -3.15 -2.93 -12.88
CA GLY A 140 -3.27 -1.83 -13.86
C GLY A 140 -4.54 -1.01 -13.76
N SER A 141 -5.35 -1.20 -12.72
CA SER A 141 -6.58 -0.42 -12.51
C SER A 141 -6.36 0.75 -11.53
N LYS A 142 -7.34 1.65 -11.46
CA LYS A 142 -7.37 2.77 -10.50
C LYS A 142 -7.60 2.33 -9.04
N ILE A 143 -7.75 1.03 -8.79
CA ILE A 143 -7.85 0.50 -7.42
C ILE A 143 -6.47 0.40 -6.77
N GLU A 144 -5.43 0.20 -7.57
CA GLU A 144 -4.07 0.23 -7.08
C GLU A 144 -3.63 1.66 -6.78
N SER A 145 -2.88 1.82 -5.71
CA SER A 145 -2.38 3.11 -5.27
C SER A 145 -0.85 3.11 -5.27
N ALA A 146 -0.25 4.25 -5.63
CA ALA A 146 1.20 4.40 -5.53
C ALA A 146 1.64 4.32 -4.05
N ARG A 147 2.79 3.66 -3.80
CA ARG A 147 3.41 3.53 -2.48
C ARG A 147 4.79 4.16 -2.40
N PHE A 148 5.42 4.40 -3.55
CA PHE A 148 6.71 5.05 -3.66
C PHE A 148 6.54 6.45 -4.24
N PHE A 149 7.20 7.47 -3.64
CA PHE A 149 7.02 8.87 -4.02
C PHE A 149 8.31 9.65 -3.98
N ARG A 150 8.42 10.70 -4.81
CA ARG A 150 9.41 11.76 -4.60
C ARG A 150 8.99 12.61 -3.38
N ARG A 151 9.86 12.64 -2.37
CA ARG A 151 9.60 13.36 -1.11
C ARG A 151 9.20 14.82 -1.32
N LYS A 152 9.84 15.53 -2.26
CA LYS A 152 9.56 16.94 -2.53
C LYS A 152 8.09 17.21 -2.83
N PHE A 153 7.43 16.34 -3.62
CA PHE A 153 6.03 16.51 -3.97
C PHE A 153 5.10 16.09 -2.83
N ALA A 154 5.45 15.05 -2.08
CA ALA A 154 4.69 14.67 -0.89
C ALA A 154 4.66 15.79 0.15
N VAL A 155 5.81 16.47 0.36
CA VAL A 155 5.89 17.63 1.25
C VAL A 155 5.11 18.82 0.67
N GLN A 156 5.25 19.12 -0.62
CA GLN A 156 4.59 20.23 -1.29
C GLN A 156 3.06 20.18 -1.15
N VAL A 157 2.47 18.97 -1.24
CA VAL A 157 1.00 18.80 -1.13
C VAL A 157 0.51 18.55 0.29
N GLY A 158 1.39 18.63 1.30
CA GLY A 158 1.05 18.47 2.72
C GLY A 158 0.81 17.02 3.16
N GLY A 159 1.34 16.02 2.43
CA GLY A 159 1.23 14.60 2.77
C GLY A 159 -0.17 14.01 2.59
N PHE A 160 -0.41 12.89 3.28
CA PHE A 160 -1.71 12.21 3.30
C PHE A 160 -2.76 13.04 4.03
N ASP A 161 -4.02 12.83 3.68
CA ASP A 161 -5.15 13.42 4.39
C ASP A 161 -5.40 12.66 5.70
N LYS A 162 -5.17 13.32 6.84
CA LYS A 162 -5.29 12.71 8.17
C LYS A 162 -6.74 12.47 8.61
N ASP A 163 -7.69 13.14 7.98
CA ASP A 163 -9.11 13.05 8.30
C ASP A 163 -9.80 11.91 7.54
N ILE A 164 -9.09 11.29 6.60
CA ILE A 164 -9.52 10.11 5.85
C ILE A 164 -8.90 8.85 6.46
N VAL A 165 -9.74 7.94 6.95
CA VAL A 165 -9.31 6.65 7.54
C VAL A 165 -9.33 5.51 6.51
N PHE A 166 -10.35 5.47 5.66
CA PHE A 166 -10.48 4.49 4.59
C PHE A 166 -10.08 5.08 3.25
N TYR A 167 -9.24 4.40 2.50
CA TYR A 167 -8.57 4.90 1.30
C TYR A 167 -7.56 6.04 1.56
N GLU A 168 -7.03 6.17 2.79
CA GLU A 168 -6.02 7.18 3.09
C GLU A 168 -4.80 7.08 2.15
N GLU A 169 -4.44 5.86 1.74
CA GLU A 169 -3.35 5.60 0.80
C GLU A 169 -3.56 6.24 -0.57
N SER A 170 -4.81 6.50 -0.96
CA SER A 170 -5.15 7.12 -2.24
C SER A 170 -5.16 8.66 -2.18
N THR A 171 -5.08 9.26 -1.00
CA THR A 171 -5.18 10.72 -0.86
C THR A 171 -3.91 11.44 -1.35
N LEU A 172 -2.73 10.94 -1.01
CA LEU A 172 -1.46 11.52 -1.45
C LEU A 172 -1.25 11.44 -2.97
N PRO A 173 -1.46 10.28 -3.65
CA PRO A 173 -1.38 10.22 -5.11
C PRO A 173 -2.27 11.25 -5.80
N GLN A 174 -3.50 11.41 -5.34
CA GLN A 174 -4.45 12.35 -5.95
C GLN A 174 -4.03 13.80 -5.78
N LYS A 175 -3.53 14.19 -4.59
CA LYS A 175 -2.98 15.52 -4.37
C LYS A 175 -1.80 15.82 -5.30
N ILE A 176 -0.94 14.81 -5.53
CA ILE A 176 0.22 14.93 -6.43
C ILE A 176 -0.24 15.01 -7.90
N GLU A 177 -1.24 14.23 -8.32
CA GLU A 177 -1.82 14.34 -9.67
C GLU A 177 -2.44 15.73 -9.91
N ASN A 178 -3.08 16.32 -8.91
CA ASN A 178 -3.70 17.64 -9.00
C ASN A 178 -2.68 18.77 -9.27
N ILE A 179 -1.41 18.58 -8.94
CA ILE A 179 -0.33 19.52 -9.30
C ILE A 179 0.37 19.14 -10.61
N GLY A 180 -0.21 18.24 -11.41
CA GLY A 180 0.25 17.89 -12.76
C GLY A 180 1.38 16.87 -12.83
N MET A 181 1.66 16.16 -11.73
CA MET A 181 2.68 15.12 -11.69
C MET A 181 2.08 13.73 -11.86
N SER A 182 2.84 12.80 -12.47
CA SER A 182 2.40 11.43 -12.68
C SER A 182 2.68 10.55 -11.44
N VAL A 183 1.69 9.74 -11.05
CA VAL A 183 1.80 8.71 -10.00
C VAL A 183 1.39 7.32 -10.51
N ASN A 184 1.31 7.14 -11.83
CA ASN A 184 0.80 5.93 -12.48
C ASN A 184 1.90 5.03 -13.05
N ALA A 185 3.18 5.37 -12.84
CA ALA A 185 4.28 4.50 -13.20
C ALA A 185 4.23 3.22 -12.34
N ARG A 186 4.76 2.11 -12.89
CA ARG A 186 4.59 0.80 -12.29
C ARG A 186 5.86 -0.02 -12.41
N VAL A 187 6.25 -0.69 -11.33
CA VAL A 187 7.33 -1.69 -11.33
C VAL A 187 6.80 -3.07 -11.77
N THR A 188 7.71 -3.95 -12.13
CA THR A 188 7.41 -5.36 -12.44
C THR A 188 7.46 -6.25 -11.20
N SER A 189 8.27 -5.90 -10.24
CA SER A 189 8.33 -6.51 -8.91
C SER A 189 7.07 -6.22 -8.11
N PHE A 190 6.89 -6.92 -7.00
CA PHE A 190 5.68 -6.86 -6.20
C PHE A 190 5.96 -6.90 -4.69
N ILE A 191 4.95 -6.53 -3.92
CA ILE A 191 4.89 -6.67 -2.48
C ILE A 191 3.94 -7.81 -2.14
N PHE A 192 4.34 -8.70 -1.23
CA PHE A 192 3.44 -9.68 -0.64
C PHE A 192 2.81 -9.14 0.64
N HIS A 193 1.50 -9.24 0.77
CA HIS A 193 0.83 -9.17 2.06
C HIS A 193 0.92 -10.54 2.74
N ASN A 194 1.53 -10.59 3.90
CA ASN A 194 1.52 -11.77 4.74
C ASN A 194 0.16 -11.91 5.43
N GLU A 195 -0.65 -12.84 4.94
CA GLU A 195 -2.01 -13.07 5.42
C GLU A 195 -2.13 -14.41 6.18
N ASP A 196 -1.03 -14.93 6.75
CA ASP A 196 -1.02 -16.21 7.48
C ASP A 196 -2.09 -16.29 8.60
N GLU A 197 -2.50 -15.16 9.15
CA GLU A 197 -3.55 -15.06 10.18
C GLU A 197 -4.90 -14.58 9.63
N PHE A 198 -5.16 -14.75 8.33
CA PHE A 198 -6.42 -14.31 7.74
C PHE A 198 -7.62 -14.96 8.42
N ASN A 199 -8.52 -14.14 8.91
CA ASN A 199 -9.79 -14.56 9.51
C ASN A 199 -10.94 -13.81 8.84
N LEU A 200 -11.83 -14.54 8.16
CA LEU A 200 -12.93 -13.96 7.40
C LEU A 200 -13.86 -13.09 8.27
N ARG A 201 -14.16 -13.51 9.50
CA ARG A 201 -15.02 -12.73 10.41
C ARG A 201 -14.37 -11.40 10.78
N LYS A 202 -13.08 -11.41 11.17
CA LYS A 202 -12.31 -10.19 11.46
C LYS A 202 -12.22 -9.29 10.21
N TRP A 203 -12.03 -9.89 9.04
CA TRP A 203 -12.00 -9.17 7.77
C TRP A 203 -13.32 -8.44 7.49
N LEU A 204 -14.46 -9.11 7.65
CA LEU A 204 -15.78 -8.51 7.44
C LEU A 204 -16.08 -7.41 8.47
N SER A 205 -15.72 -7.60 9.73
CA SER A 205 -15.85 -6.56 10.77
C SER A 205 -15.01 -5.31 10.41
N LYS A 206 -13.79 -5.50 9.89
CA LYS A 206 -12.95 -4.41 9.41
C LYS A 206 -13.59 -3.67 8.22
N LYS A 207 -14.24 -4.38 7.29
CA LYS A 207 -14.98 -3.77 6.17
C LYS A 207 -16.15 -2.92 6.64
N ARG A 208 -16.88 -3.38 7.65
CA ARG A 208 -17.94 -2.59 8.29
C ARG A 208 -17.42 -1.30 8.90
N TYR A 209 -16.36 -1.36 9.70
CA TYR A 209 -15.72 -0.18 10.27
C TYR A 209 -15.30 0.83 9.20
N TYR A 210 -14.69 0.37 8.12
CA TYR A 210 -14.25 1.24 7.02
C TYR A 210 -15.39 1.81 6.19
N SER A 211 -16.56 1.15 6.11
CA SER A 211 -17.69 1.67 5.34
C SER A 211 -18.22 3.00 5.87
N ILE A 212 -18.09 3.23 7.19
CA ILE A 212 -18.51 4.48 7.86
C ILE A 212 -17.66 5.65 7.34
N SER A 213 -16.36 5.46 7.16
CA SER A 213 -15.44 6.51 6.70
C SER A 213 -15.37 6.63 5.16
N ALA A 214 -15.88 5.64 4.41
CA ALA A 214 -15.93 5.69 2.94
C ALA A 214 -16.77 6.84 2.40
N LYS A 215 -17.79 7.28 3.15
CA LYS A 215 -18.63 8.42 2.80
C LYS A 215 -17.86 9.74 2.82
N SER A 216 -17.01 9.96 3.82
CA SER A 216 -16.16 11.16 3.92
C SER A 216 -15.19 11.19 2.73
N TYR A 217 -14.53 10.07 2.42
CA TYR A 217 -13.67 9.96 1.25
C TYR A 217 -14.42 10.27 -0.06
N SER A 218 -15.63 9.75 -0.23
CA SER A 218 -16.45 10.00 -1.44
C SER A 218 -16.86 11.45 -1.59
N ASN A 219 -17.10 12.16 -0.50
CA ASN A 219 -17.45 13.57 -0.51
C ASN A 219 -16.26 14.45 -0.91
N GLU A 220 -15.08 14.17 -0.38
CA GLU A 220 -13.88 14.98 -0.56
C GLU A 220 -13.17 14.69 -1.90
N TYR A 221 -13.05 13.41 -2.25
CA TYR A 221 -12.30 12.95 -3.41
C TYR A 221 -13.18 12.58 -4.62
N GLY A 222 -14.47 12.83 -4.57
CA GLY A 222 -15.48 12.83 -5.62
C GLY A 222 -15.25 11.84 -6.77
N LYS A 223 -14.63 12.32 -7.85
CA LYS A 223 -14.43 11.55 -9.10
C LYS A 223 -13.58 10.30 -8.93
N TYR A 224 -12.54 10.35 -8.08
CA TYR A 224 -11.66 9.22 -7.77
C TYR A 224 -12.36 8.20 -6.88
N ALA A 225 -13.00 8.68 -5.82
CA ALA A 225 -13.73 7.83 -4.90
C ALA A 225 -14.82 7.03 -5.62
N LYS A 226 -15.55 7.63 -6.57
CA LYS A 226 -16.56 6.94 -7.39
C LYS A 226 -15.97 5.74 -8.15
N ALA A 227 -14.78 5.87 -8.74
CA ALA A 227 -14.14 4.76 -9.43
C ALA A 227 -13.74 3.63 -8.46
N GLN A 228 -13.16 3.98 -7.30
CA GLN A 228 -12.68 3.00 -6.33
C GLN A 228 -13.79 2.32 -5.52
N THR A 229 -14.90 3.01 -5.24
CA THR A 229 -16.03 2.47 -4.46
C THR A 229 -17.13 1.84 -5.33
N SER A 230 -17.14 2.10 -6.64
CA SER A 230 -18.18 1.63 -7.55
C SER A 230 -18.12 0.11 -7.76
N VAL A 231 -19.23 -0.56 -7.46
CA VAL A 231 -19.41 -1.99 -7.75
C VAL A 231 -19.36 -2.25 -9.26
N SER A 232 -20.01 -1.40 -10.07
CA SER A 232 -20.01 -1.53 -11.52
C SER A 232 -18.61 -1.39 -12.12
N TYR A 233 -17.78 -0.48 -11.59
CA TYR A 233 -16.39 -0.34 -12.00
C TYR A 233 -15.57 -1.61 -11.67
N ARG A 234 -15.77 -2.20 -10.48
CA ARG A 234 -15.10 -3.46 -10.09
C ARG A 234 -15.50 -4.62 -10.99
N ILE A 235 -16.79 -4.76 -11.29
CA ILE A 235 -17.27 -5.78 -12.24
C ILE A 235 -16.67 -5.54 -13.63
N LYS A 236 -16.61 -4.29 -14.10
CA LYS A 236 -15.98 -3.94 -15.37
C LYS A 236 -14.52 -4.38 -15.42
N ILE A 237 -13.73 -4.11 -14.37
CA ILE A 237 -12.33 -4.52 -14.29
C ILE A 237 -12.19 -6.05 -14.43
N PHE A 238 -13.08 -6.82 -13.83
CA PHE A 238 -13.03 -8.29 -13.90
C PHE A 238 -13.27 -8.83 -15.31
N VAL A 239 -13.85 -8.06 -16.19
CA VAL A 239 -14.17 -8.50 -17.56
C VAL A 239 -13.22 -7.91 -18.61
N VAL A 240 -12.70 -6.68 -18.38
CA VAL A 240 -11.82 -6.00 -19.34
C VAL A 240 -10.36 -6.46 -19.23
N ASN A 241 -9.51 -6.03 -20.17
CA ASN A 241 -8.07 -6.30 -20.21
C ASN A 241 -7.70 -7.80 -20.21
N GLY A 242 -8.59 -8.66 -20.71
CA GLY A 242 -8.34 -10.09 -20.75
C GLY A 242 -8.59 -10.86 -19.45
N ASN A 243 -9.00 -10.18 -18.38
CA ASN A 243 -9.30 -10.79 -17.07
C ASN A 243 -10.39 -11.86 -17.16
N TRP A 244 -11.37 -11.73 -18.08
CA TRP A 244 -12.38 -12.75 -18.30
C TRP A 244 -11.79 -14.14 -18.60
N ARG A 245 -10.62 -14.21 -19.26
CA ARG A 245 -9.91 -15.47 -19.51
C ARG A 245 -9.44 -16.10 -18.20
N ASN A 246 -8.94 -15.30 -17.28
CA ASN A 246 -8.49 -15.76 -15.95
C ASN A 246 -9.71 -16.26 -15.14
N LEU A 247 -10.84 -15.57 -15.22
CA LEU A 247 -12.08 -15.98 -14.54
C LEU A 247 -12.54 -17.36 -15.03
N ILE A 248 -12.49 -17.63 -16.34
CA ILE A 248 -12.87 -18.93 -16.91
C ILE A 248 -11.83 -20.02 -16.56
N ARG A 249 -10.54 -19.69 -16.57
CA ARG A 249 -9.48 -20.65 -16.26
C ARG A 249 -9.48 -21.10 -14.80
N HIS A 250 -9.99 -20.25 -13.88
CA HIS A 250 -10.00 -20.49 -12.44
C HIS A 250 -11.41 -20.40 -11.85
N PRO A 251 -12.37 -21.28 -12.23
CA PRO A 251 -13.79 -21.14 -11.87
C PRO A 251 -14.02 -21.18 -10.35
N ILE A 252 -13.27 -21.99 -9.61
CA ILE A 252 -13.38 -22.08 -8.14
C ILE A 252 -12.96 -20.78 -7.48
N LEU A 253 -11.83 -20.19 -7.90
CA LEU A 253 -11.36 -18.90 -7.37
C LEU A 253 -12.30 -17.77 -7.76
N THR A 254 -12.82 -17.80 -8.98
CA THR A 254 -13.82 -16.85 -9.47
C THR A 254 -15.07 -16.85 -8.59
N THR A 255 -15.62 -18.04 -8.31
CA THR A 255 -16.75 -18.20 -7.39
C THR A 255 -16.40 -17.68 -5.99
N GLY A 256 -15.20 -17.99 -5.50
CA GLY A 256 -14.68 -17.48 -4.22
C GLY A 256 -14.63 -15.95 -4.17
N VAL A 257 -14.15 -15.29 -5.24
CA VAL A 257 -14.12 -13.82 -5.33
C VAL A 257 -15.53 -13.24 -5.27
N PHE A 258 -16.49 -13.79 -6.03
CA PHE A 258 -17.88 -13.28 -6.01
C PHE A 258 -18.53 -13.49 -4.64
N ILE A 259 -18.32 -14.63 -3.99
CA ILE A 259 -18.81 -14.87 -2.62
C ILE A 259 -18.19 -13.84 -1.66
N LEU A 260 -16.87 -13.65 -1.72
CA LEU A 260 -16.18 -12.68 -0.86
C LEU A 260 -16.75 -11.26 -1.05
N LYS A 261 -16.96 -10.84 -2.30
CA LYS A 261 -17.55 -9.52 -2.61
C LYS A 261 -18.98 -9.38 -2.13
N ALA A 262 -19.79 -10.42 -2.24
CA ALA A 262 -21.15 -10.43 -1.68
C ALA A 262 -21.12 -10.27 -0.17
N LEU A 263 -20.27 -11.03 0.52
CA LEU A 263 -20.11 -10.93 1.97
C LEU A 263 -19.63 -9.54 2.42
N GLU A 264 -18.63 -8.96 1.72
CA GLU A 264 -18.15 -7.58 1.98
C GLU A 264 -19.27 -6.54 1.78
N PHE A 265 -20.07 -6.69 0.72
CA PHE A 265 -21.19 -5.80 0.44
C PHE A 265 -22.26 -5.84 1.54
N PHE A 266 -22.65 -7.02 1.99
CA PHE A 266 -23.60 -7.14 3.10
C PHE A 266 -23.00 -6.63 4.42
N ALA A 267 -21.75 -6.98 4.73
CA ALA A 267 -21.08 -6.50 5.94
C ALA A 267 -20.96 -4.96 6.01
N SER A 268 -20.82 -4.30 4.86
CA SER A 268 -20.71 -2.83 4.78
C SER A 268 -22.05 -2.09 4.97
N ARG A 269 -23.18 -2.80 4.96
CA ARG A 269 -24.53 -2.23 5.10
C ARG A 269 -25.18 -2.49 6.46
N LEU A 270 -24.62 -3.42 7.22
CA LEU A 270 -24.99 -3.71 8.61
C LEU A 270 -24.26 -2.78 9.59
#